data_bf9b9116d8c7a59853c4ede76be46fd8
#
_entry.id   bf9b9116d8c7a59853c4ede76be46fd8
#
_cell.length_a   1.000
_cell.length_b   1.000
_cell.length_c   1.000
_cell.angle_alpha   90.00
_cell.angle_beta   90.00
_cell.angle_gamma   90.00
#
_symmetry.space_group_name_H-M   'P 1'
#
loop_
_entity.id
_entity.type
_entity.pdbx_description
1 polymer ?
#
loop_
_entity_poly.entity_id
_entity_poly.type
_entity_poly.pdbx_seq_one_letter_code
_entity_poly.pdbx_strand_id
1 'polypeptide(L)'
;MDLRNGFDIKRYIRNIADYPKPGIMFRDITTLLSDMHAFRAAVDELAWPFLHGQFDYVAGIEARGFILGGAVAHTLGRGFIPIRKKGKLPARVIGQEYTLEYGVDTIEIHADAIAKGDRILLIDDLVATGGTAGAAIDLIRKSGGDVVAAAFVIDLPELGGAEKLRAKGVKVHTLVGFEGH
;
A
#
# COMPACT_ATOMS: atom_id res chain seq x y z
N MET A 1 12.31 -15.57 -18.29
CA MET A 1 13.05 -16.04 -17.12
C MET A 1 12.11 -15.88 -15.94
N ASP A 2 11.68 -17.00 -15.36
CA ASP A 2 10.73 -16.99 -14.25
C ASP A 2 11.49 -16.57 -12.96
N LEU A 3 11.37 -15.31 -12.57
CA LEU A 3 12.03 -14.75 -11.39
C LEU A 3 11.44 -15.24 -10.06
N ARG A 4 10.36 -16.02 -10.12
CA ARG A 4 9.59 -16.48 -8.93
C ARG A 4 10.28 -17.59 -8.14
N ASN A 5 11.29 -18.27 -8.69
CA ASN A 5 12.02 -19.33 -8.02
C ASN A 5 13.36 -18.80 -7.45
N GLY A 6 13.32 -18.28 -6.23
CA GLY A 6 14.51 -18.00 -5.43
C GLY A 6 14.97 -16.55 -5.35
N PHE A 7 14.18 -15.56 -5.83
CA PHE A 7 14.54 -14.17 -5.61
C PHE A 7 14.08 -13.71 -4.20
N ASP A 8 15.05 -13.50 -3.34
CA ASP A 8 14.78 -13.11 -1.94
C ASP A 8 14.67 -11.59 -1.83
N ILE A 9 13.46 -11.07 -2.02
CA ILE A 9 13.13 -9.63 -1.89
C ILE A 9 13.59 -9.07 -0.54
N LYS A 10 13.55 -9.88 0.53
CA LYS A 10 13.90 -9.47 1.89
C LYS A 10 15.34 -8.95 2.01
N ARG A 11 16.28 -9.46 1.19
CA ARG A 11 17.67 -9.02 1.15
C ARG A 11 17.87 -7.60 0.62
N TYR A 12 16.90 -7.09 -0.11
CA TYR A 12 16.93 -5.75 -0.70
C TYR A 12 16.21 -4.71 0.18
N ILE A 13 15.76 -5.09 1.37
CA ILE A 13 15.14 -4.20 2.34
C ILE A 13 16.15 -3.91 3.44
N ARG A 14 16.53 -2.64 3.57
CA ARG A 14 17.50 -2.20 4.56
C ARG A 14 16.84 -2.04 5.92
N ASN A 15 17.49 -2.56 6.96
CA ASN A 15 17.05 -2.40 8.34
C ASN A 15 17.84 -1.26 8.98
N ILE A 16 17.13 -0.27 9.54
CA ILE A 16 17.71 0.90 10.23
C ILE A 16 17.18 0.88 11.66
N ALA A 17 18.07 0.57 12.59
CA ALA A 17 17.71 0.57 14.01
C ALA A 17 17.50 2.02 14.53
N ASP A 18 16.64 2.13 15.54
CA ASP A 18 16.40 3.38 16.28
C ASP A 18 15.94 4.57 15.40
N TYR A 19 15.18 4.32 14.35
CA TYR A 19 14.62 5.35 13.47
C TYR A 19 13.09 5.20 13.34
N PRO A 20 12.32 6.32 13.44
CA PRO A 20 12.71 7.70 13.76
C PRO A 20 12.95 7.93 15.27
N LYS A 21 12.78 6.89 16.09
CA LYS A 21 12.93 6.93 17.56
C LYS A 21 13.66 5.68 18.05
N PRO A 22 14.35 5.75 19.20
CA PRO A 22 14.91 4.57 19.84
C PRO A 22 13.87 3.45 20.02
N GLY A 23 14.27 2.22 19.73
CA GLY A 23 13.43 1.02 19.81
C GLY A 23 12.64 0.69 18.56
N ILE A 24 12.59 1.56 17.54
CA ILE A 24 11.90 1.29 16.27
C ILE A 24 12.90 0.78 15.24
N MET A 25 12.58 -0.36 14.63
CA MET A 25 13.33 -0.90 13.51
C MET A 25 12.68 -0.49 12.18
N PHE A 26 13.20 0.55 11.54
CA PHE A 26 12.68 1.02 10.26
C PHE A 26 13.07 0.09 9.11
N ARG A 27 12.10 -0.27 8.28
CA ARG A 27 12.29 -1.10 7.08
C ARG A 27 12.30 -0.18 5.86
N ASP A 28 13.49 0.06 5.32
CA ASP A 28 13.70 0.96 4.20
C ASP A 28 13.72 0.19 2.87
N ILE A 29 12.73 0.49 2.02
CA ILE A 29 12.62 -0.13 0.69
C ILE A 29 13.38 0.65 -0.40
N THR A 30 14.07 1.75 -0.08
CA THR A 30 14.76 2.54 -1.10
C THR A 30 15.86 1.74 -1.81
N THR A 31 16.49 0.81 -1.12
CA THR A 31 17.46 -0.13 -1.69
C THR A 31 16.80 -1.12 -2.66
N LEU A 32 15.59 -1.58 -2.36
CA LEU A 32 14.79 -2.40 -3.27
C LEU A 32 14.39 -1.60 -4.52
N LEU A 33 13.91 -0.36 -4.33
CA LEU A 33 13.49 0.51 -5.44
C LEU A 33 14.63 0.89 -6.38
N SER A 34 15.88 0.98 -5.87
CA SER A 34 17.06 1.33 -6.65
C SER A 34 17.68 0.16 -7.41
N ASP A 35 17.35 -1.07 -7.06
CA ASP A 35 17.81 -2.27 -7.77
C ASP A 35 16.78 -2.70 -8.84
N MET A 36 17.21 -2.77 -10.09
CA MET A 36 16.31 -3.05 -11.22
C MET A 36 15.65 -4.42 -11.15
N HIS A 37 16.34 -5.43 -10.59
CA HIS A 37 15.81 -6.79 -10.49
C HIS A 37 14.87 -6.93 -9.29
N ALA A 38 15.23 -6.34 -8.15
CA ALA A 38 14.42 -6.35 -6.95
C ALA A 38 13.11 -5.55 -7.13
N PHE A 39 13.19 -4.36 -7.73
CA PHE A 39 12.01 -3.55 -8.01
C PHE A 39 11.06 -4.26 -8.97
N ARG A 40 11.60 -4.81 -10.07
CA ARG A 40 10.79 -5.60 -11.02
C ARG A 40 10.14 -6.80 -10.34
N ALA A 41 10.90 -7.59 -9.58
CA ALA A 41 10.36 -8.75 -8.87
C ALA A 41 9.23 -8.35 -7.90
N ALA A 42 9.42 -7.27 -7.13
CA ALA A 42 8.40 -6.79 -6.22
C ALA A 42 7.12 -6.36 -6.94
N VAL A 43 7.24 -5.63 -8.06
CA VAL A 43 6.09 -5.22 -8.88
C VAL A 43 5.38 -6.44 -9.48
N ASP A 44 6.12 -7.38 -10.05
CA ASP A 44 5.56 -8.59 -10.64
C ASP A 44 4.84 -9.44 -9.57
N GLU A 45 5.42 -9.61 -8.38
CA GLU A 45 4.80 -10.36 -7.28
C GLU A 45 3.58 -9.65 -6.69
N LEU A 46 3.59 -8.32 -6.57
CA LEU A 46 2.42 -7.53 -6.16
C LEU A 46 1.28 -7.62 -7.18
N ALA A 47 1.61 -7.64 -8.48
CA ALA A 47 0.62 -7.69 -9.55
C ALA A 47 0.06 -9.09 -9.79
N TRP A 48 0.85 -10.13 -9.58
CA TRP A 48 0.55 -11.52 -9.97
C TRP A 48 -0.82 -12.03 -9.51
N PRO A 49 -1.25 -11.88 -8.23
CA PRO A 49 -2.55 -12.37 -7.78
C PRO A 49 -3.73 -11.69 -8.47
N PHE A 50 -3.49 -10.58 -9.15
CA PHE A 50 -4.50 -9.68 -9.70
C PHE A 50 -4.52 -9.62 -11.23
N LEU A 51 -3.69 -10.40 -11.93
CA LEU A 51 -3.62 -10.41 -13.40
C LEU A 51 -4.97 -10.66 -14.09
N HIS A 52 -5.81 -11.49 -13.48
CA HIS A 52 -7.16 -11.78 -13.94
C HIS A 52 -8.24 -11.20 -13.02
N GLY A 53 -7.83 -10.29 -12.14
CA GLY A 53 -8.72 -9.66 -11.16
C GLY A 53 -9.70 -8.68 -11.81
N GLN A 54 -10.92 -8.68 -11.29
CA GLN A 54 -11.93 -7.69 -11.69
C GLN A 54 -11.83 -6.48 -10.76
N PHE A 55 -11.08 -5.47 -11.14
CA PHE A 55 -11.01 -4.16 -10.50
C PHE A 55 -10.75 -3.09 -11.57
N ASP A 56 -11.07 -1.85 -11.25
CA ASP A 56 -11.08 -0.74 -12.21
C ASP A 56 -9.82 0.11 -12.09
N TYR A 57 -9.37 0.35 -10.86
CA TYR A 57 -8.22 1.21 -10.55
C TYR A 57 -7.30 0.60 -9.50
N VAL A 58 -6.05 1.04 -9.53
CA VAL A 58 -5.09 0.88 -8.43
C VAL A 58 -5.02 2.19 -7.68
N ALA A 59 -5.17 2.16 -6.35
CA ALA A 59 -4.92 3.31 -5.49
C ALA A 59 -3.60 3.11 -4.74
N GLY A 60 -2.82 4.17 -4.60
CA GLY A 60 -1.56 4.16 -3.85
C GLY A 60 -1.53 5.23 -2.77
N ILE A 61 -0.92 4.92 -1.61
CA ILE A 61 -0.78 5.86 -0.50
C ILE A 61 0.56 6.60 -0.59
N GLU A 62 0.53 7.92 -0.39
CA GLU A 62 1.73 8.78 -0.37
C GLU A 62 2.70 8.31 0.73
N ALA A 63 4.00 8.16 0.46
CA ALA A 63 4.68 8.49 -0.79
C ALA A 63 5.13 7.24 -1.56
N ARG A 64 5.62 6.18 -0.88
CA ARG A 64 6.20 4.99 -1.53
C ARG A 64 5.16 4.12 -2.22
N GLY A 65 3.92 4.12 -1.73
CA GLY A 65 2.79 3.50 -2.39
C GLY A 65 2.50 4.06 -3.79
N PHE A 66 2.96 5.28 -4.11
CA PHE A 66 2.83 5.84 -5.47
C PHE A 66 3.76 5.16 -6.46
N ILE A 67 5.00 4.87 -6.04
CA ILE A 67 6.00 4.23 -6.90
C ILE A 67 5.55 2.80 -7.23
N LEU A 68 5.20 2.05 -6.20
CA LEU A 68 4.74 0.67 -6.35
C LEU A 68 3.37 0.59 -7.04
N GLY A 69 2.41 1.39 -6.59
CA GLY A 69 1.06 1.41 -7.14
C GLY A 69 1.01 1.86 -8.59
N GLY A 70 1.81 2.87 -8.97
CA GLY A 70 1.93 3.31 -10.37
C GLY A 70 2.51 2.21 -11.27
N ALA A 71 3.56 1.52 -10.81
CA ALA A 71 4.15 0.41 -11.55
C ALA A 71 3.18 -0.79 -11.67
N VAL A 72 2.48 -1.15 -10.58
CA VAL A 72 1.46 -2.21 -10.59
C VAL A 72 0.29 -1.84 -11.50
N ALA A 73 -0.20 -0.59 -11.45
CA ALA A 73 -1.27 -0.10 -12.32
C ALA A 73 -0.88 -0.24 -13.80
N HIS A 74 0.34 0.18 -14.15
CA HIS A 74 0.88 0.04 -15.50
C HIS A 74 0.94 -1.44 -15.93
N THR A 75 1.49 -2.31 -15.07
CA THR A 75 1.61 -3.76 -15.34
C THR A 75 0.24 -4.41 -15.57
N LEU A 76 -0.77 -4.00 -14.82
CA LEU A 76 -2.14 -4.54 -14.90
C LEU A 76 -3.03 -3.82 -15.93
N GLY A 77 -2.52 -2.78 -16.62
CA GLY A 77 -3.29 -1.99 -17.59
C GLY A 77 -4.47 -1.25 -16.95
N ARG A 78 -4.29 -0.69 -15.74
CA ARG A 78 -5.32 0.04 -14.98
C ARG A 78 -4.91 1.48 -14.72
N GLY A 79 -5.92 2.34 -14.46
CA GLY A 79 -5.68 3.71 -13.99
C GLY A 79 -5.14 3.72 -12.55
N PHE A 80 -4.44 4.82 -12.19
CA PHE A 80 -3.88 5.01 -10.85
C PHE A 80 -4.54 6.19 -10.14
N ILE A 81 -4.91 5.99 -8.87
CA ILE A 81 -5.53 6.99 -8.02
C ILE A 81 -4.61 7.29 -6.84
N PRO A 82 -4.11 8.54 -6.69
CA PRO A 82 -3.27 8.93 -5.57
C PRO A 82 -4.12 9.21 -4.31
N ILE A 83 -3.72 8.62 -3.18
CA ILE A 83 -4.22 8.97 -1.84
C ILE A 83 -3.11 9.74 -1.15
N ARG A 84 -3.38 10.98 -0.75
CA ARG A 84 -2.37 11.91 -0.25
C ARG A 84 -2.67 12.43 1.13
N LYS A 85 -1.65 12.93 1.81
CA LYS A 85 -1.82 13.70 3.05
C LYS A 85 -2.56 15.01 2.79
N LYS A 86 -3.24 15.49 3.83
CA LYS A 86 -4.05 16.72 3.79
C LYS A 86 -3.34 17.90 3.13
N GLY A 87 -4.06 18.57 2.23
CA GLY A 87 -3.59 19.77 1.54
C GLY A 87 -2.57 19.53 0.42
N LYS A 88 -2.35 18.28 0.01
CA LYS A 88 -1.42 17.94 -1.09
C LYS A 88 -2.09 17.79 -2.45
N LEU A 89 -3.42 17.65 -2.48
CA LEU A 89 -4.18 17.56 -3.71
C LEU A 89 -4.78 18.93 -4.05
N PRO A 90 -4.66 19.39 -5.31
CA PRO A 90 -5.41 20.55 -5.80
C PRO A 90 -6.89 20.18 -6.01
N ALA A 91 -7.77 21.19 -6.15
CA ALA A 91 -9.19 21.06 -6.39
C ALA A 91 -9.97 20.42 -5.20
N ARG A 92 -11.22 19.96 -5.49
CA ARG A 92 -12.10 19.42 -4.46
C ARG A 92 -11.67 18.01 -4.02
N VAL A 93 -11.58 17.80 -2.71
CA VAL A 93 -11.17 16.53 -2.12
C VAL A 93 -12.22 16.00 -1.15
N ILE A 94 -12.16 14.69 -0.89
CA ILE A 94 -12.80 14.01 0.22
C ILE A 94 -11.67 13.57 1.17
N GLY A 95 -11.83 13.83 2.47
CA GLY A 95 -10.84 13.50 3.49
C GLY A 95 -11.32 12.43 4.47
N GLN A 96 -10.37 11.71 5.04
CA GLN A 96 -10.56 10.75 6.11
C GLN A 96 -9.49 10.95 7.18
N GLU A 97 -9.95 11.27 8.39
CA GLU A 97 -9.09 11.34 9.58
C GLU A 97 -8.80 9.94 10.13
N TYR A 98 -7.61 9.75 10.68
CA TYR A 98 -7.23 8.54 11.37
C TYR A 98 -6.25 8.83 12.50
N THR A 99 -6.29 7.99 13.53
CA THR A 99 -5.44 8.12 14.71
C THR A 99 -4.09 7.46 14.46
N LEU A 100 -3.03 8.18 14.75
CA LEU A 100 -1.66 7.67 14.86
C LEU A 100 -1.36 7.35 16.33
N GLU A 101 -0.22 6.73 16.60
CA GLU A 101 0.27 6.56 17.98
C GLU A 101 0.38 7.90 18.72
N TYR A 102 0.68 8.98 17.97
CA TYR A 102 0.81 10.34 18.49
C TYR A 102 0.06 11.31 17.58
N GLY A 103 -1.24 11.54 17.89
CA GLY A 103 -2.07 12.52 17.20
C GLY A 103 -3.01 11.94 16.15
N VAL A 104 -3.53 12.84 15.33
CA VAL A 104 -4.48 12.55 14.24
C VAL A 104 -3.85 13.07 12.95
N ASP A 105 -3.94 12.28 11.89
CA ASP A 105 -3.56 12.69 10.54
C ASP A 105 -4.78 12.53 9.59
N THR A 106 -4.71 13.14 8.43
CA THR A 106 -5.78 13.09 7.44
C THR A 106 -5.20 12.72 6.08
N ILE A 107 -5.85 11.78 5.41
CA ILE A 107 -5.59 11.47 4.00
C ILE A 107 -6.76 11.90 3.13
N GLU A 108 -6.47 12.26 1.90
CA GLU A 108 -7.40 12.84 0.95
C GLU A 108 -7.33 12.16 -0.41
N ILE A 109 -8.46 12.17 -1.10
CA ILE A 109 -8.63 11.72 -2.48
C ILE A 109 -9.42 12.80 -3.25
N HIS A 110 -9.20 12.97 -4.55
CA HIS A 110 -10.05 13.83 -5.36
C HIS A 110 -11.50 13.36 -5.35
N ALA A 111 -12.43 14.29 -5.21
CA ALA A 111 -13.86 13.98 -5.07
C ALA A 111 -14.48 13.32 -6.31
N ASP A 112 -13.82 13.44 -7.45
CA ASP A 112 -14.21 12.89 -8.75
C ASP A 112 -13.35 11.68 -9.19
N ALA A 113 -12.45 11.20 -8.33
CA ALA A 113 -11.54 10.12 -8.68
C ALA A 113 -12.19 8.74 -8.72
N ILE A 114 -13.29 8.56 -7.99
CA ILE A 114 -13.98 7.26 -7.84
C ILE A 114 -15.46 7.44 -8.12
N ALA A 115 -15.98 6.65 -9.05
CA ALA A 115 -17.41 6.53 -9.29
C ALA A 115 -18.02 5.45 -8.35
N LYS A 116 -19.35 5.55 -8.16
CA LYS A 116 -20.04 4.56 -7.33
C LYS A 116 -19.92 3.16 -7.91
N GLY A 117 -19.38 2.25 -7.10
CA GLY A 117 -19.21 0.85 -7.44
C GLY A 117 -17.88 0.52 -8.11
N ASP A 118 -17.00 1.50 -8.34
CA ASP A 118 -15.64 1.23 -8.80
C ASP A 118 -14.91 0.30 -7.83
N ARG A 119 -14.21 -0.66 -8.38
CA ARG A 119 -13.46 -1.69 -7.63
C ARG A 119 -11.98 -1.33 -7.60
N ILE A 120 -11.43 -1.21 -6.41
CA ILE A 120 -10.10 -0.64 -6.19
C ILE A 120 -9.16 -1.69 -5.58
N LEU A 121 -7.95 -1.79 -6.15
CA LEU A 121 -6.81 -2.46 -5.54
C LEU A 121 -5.95 -1.41 -4.82
N LEU A 122 -5.80 -1.52 -3.50
CA LEU A 122 -4.98 -0.62 -2.70
C LEU A 122 -3.53 -1.14 -2.64
N ILE A 123 -2.55 -0.26 -2.88
CA ILE A 123 -1.11 -0.60 -2.81
C ILE A 123 -0.40 0.36 -1.86
N ASP A 124 0.44 -0.21 -1.00
CA ASP A 124 1.43 0.54 -0.22
C ASP A 124 2.70 -0.30 -0.02
N ASP A 125 3.72 0.29 0.57
CA ASP A 125 4.99 -0.41 0.81
C ASP A 125 4.94 -1.32 2.04
N LEU A 126 4.22 -0.91 3.10
CA LEU A 126 4.24 -1.61 4.38
C LEU A 126 2.88 -1.56 5.08
N VAL A 127 2.49 -2.65 5.70
CA VAL A 127 1.39 -2.69 6.68
C VAL A 127 1.96 -2.98 8.07
N ALA A 128 1.82 -1.99 8.98
CA ALA A 128 2.22 -2.09 10.39
C ALA A 128 0.98 -2.32 11.27
N THR A 129 0.46 -1.29 11.91
CA THR A 129 -0.76 -1.35 12.73
C THR A 129 -2.06 -1.35 11.92
N GLY A 130 -1.97 -1.09 10.61
CA GLY A 130 -3.10 -0.99 9.71
C GLY A 130 -3.86 0.35 9.78
N GLY A 131 -3.38 1.33 10.53
CA GLY A 131 -4.07 2.62 10.70
C GLY A 131 -4.25 3.35 9.36
N THR A 132 -3.15 3.64 8.67
CA THR A 132 -3.17 4.38 7.39
C THR A 132 -3.92 3.61 6.30
N ALA A 133 -3.62 2.32 6.13
CA ALA A 133 -4.30 1.48 5.13
C ALA A 133 -5.79 1.32 5.45
N GLY A 134 -6.15 1.19 6.73
CA GLY A 134 -7.55 1.17 7.18
C GLY A 134 -8.29 2.46 6.85
N ALA A 135 -7.65 3.61 7.09
CA ALA A 135 -8.22 4.92 6.72
C ALA A 135 -8.37 5.07 5.19
N ALA A 136 -7.42 4.56 4.41
CA ALA A 136 -7.51 4.56 2.95
C ALA A 136 -8.69 3.73 2.45
N ILE A 137 -8.94 2.56 3.05
CA ILE A 137 -10.11 1.72 2.76
C ILE A 137 -11.40 2.48 3.07
N ASP A 138 -11.48 3.11 4.25
CA ASP A 138 -12.66 3.86 4.66
C ASP A 138 -12.90 5.07 3.74
N LEU A 139 -11.82 5.76 3.32
CA LEU A 139 -11.87 6.88 2.37
C LEU A 139 -12.40 6.46 1.00
N ILE A 140 -11.90 5.37 0.44
CA ILE A 140 -12.36 4.80 -0.84
C ILE A 140 -13.84 4.46 -0.75
N ARG A 141 -14.27 3.78 0.32
CA ARG A 141 -15.68 3.42 0.54
C ARG A 141 -16.56 4.66 0.69
N LYS A 142 -16.12 5.66 1.43
CA LYS A 142 -16.79 6.96 1.58
C LYS A 142 -16.94 7.68 0.24
N SER A 143 -16.01 7.48 -0.68
CA SER A 143 -16.06 8.03 -2.04
C SER A 143 -16.95 7.24 -2.99
N GLY A 144 -17.50 6.10 -2.56
CA GLY A 144 -18.42 5.26 -3.34
C GLY A 144 -17.78 4.02 -3.97
N GLY A 145 -16.49 3.81 -3.81
CA GLY A 145 -15.77 2.64 -4.30
C GLY A 145 -15.82 1.43 -3.36
N ASP A 146 -15.35 0.30 -3.86
CA ASP A 146 -15.14 -0.93 -3.08
C ASP A 146 -13.67 -1.35 -3.15
N VAL A 147 -13.07 -1.66 -2.00
CA VAL A 147 -11.69 -2.15 -1.94
C VAL A 147 -11.71 -3.68 -2.01
N VAL A 148 -11.36 -4.21 -3.17
CA VAL A 148 -11.38 -5.66 -3.42
C VAL A 148 -10.19 -6.39 -2.79
N ALA A 149 -9.04 -5.70 -2.72
CA ALA A 149 -7.84 -6.20 -2.08
C ALA A 149 -6.89 -5.06 -1.70
N ALA A 150 -5.96 -5.35 -0.81
CA ALA A 150 -4.82 -4.49 -0.50
C ALA A 150 -3.53 -5.32 -0.60
N ALA A 151 -2.48 -4.75 -1.19
CA ALA A 151 -1.20 -5.44 -1.33
C ALA A 151 -0.03 -4.56 -0.86
N PHE A 152 0.92 -5.21 -0.17
CA PHE A 152 2.06 -4.56 0.48
C PHE A 152 3.34 -5.36 0.22
N VAL A 153 4.47 -4.67 0.12
CA VAL A 153 5.77 -5.36 0.08
C VAL A 153 6.06 -5.99 1.45
N ILE A 154 5.81 -5.24 2.53
CA ILE A 154 6.18 -5.64 3.89
C ILE A 154 4.93 -5.79 4.76
N ASP A 155 4.89 -6.89 5.51
CA ASP A 155 4.02 -7.08 6.67
C ASP A 155 4.85 -7.07 7.96
N LEU A 156 4.32 -6.44 9.02
CA LEU A 156 4.80 -6.57 10.39
C LEU A 156 3.73 -7.32 11.21
N PRO A 157 3.72 -8.67 11.18
CA PRO A 157 2.60 -9.46 11.68
C PRO A 157 2.29 -9.22 13.15
N GLU A 158 3.31 -8.97 13.98
CA GLU A 158 3.16 -8.72 15.42
C GLU A 158 2.30 -7.48 15.73
N LEU A 159 2.23 -6.53 14.78
CA LEU A 159 1.42 -5.32 14.92
C LEU A 159 -0.05 -5.52 14.48
N GLY A 160 -0.36 -6.65 13.85
CA GLY A 160 -1.72 -7.09 13.56
C GLY A 160 -2.46 -6.26 12.50
N GLY A 161 -1.76 -5.43 11.71
CA GLY A 161 -2.39 -4.56 10.73
C GLY A 161 -3.09 -5.33 9.61
N ALA A 162 -2.43 -6.32 9.03
CA ALA A 162 -3.01 -7.15 7.98
C ALA A 162 -4.31 -7.83 8.44
N GLU A 163 -4.37 -8.34 9.68
CA GLU A 163 -5.57 -8.95 10.25
C GLU A 163 -6.72 -7.94 10.43
N LYS A 164 -6.40 -6.71 10.85
CA LYS A 164 -7.41 -5.64 10.93
C LYS A 164 -8.02 -5.32 9.57
N LEU A 165 -7.22 -5.33 8.49
CA LEU A 165 -7.73 -5.10 7.14
C LEU A 165 -8.58 -6.30 6.66
N ARG A 166 -8.18 -7.54 6.97
CA ARG A 166 -8.98 -8.74 6.68
C ARG A 166 -10.32 -8.70 7.42
N ALA A 167 -10.34 -8.24 8.67
CA ALA A 167 -11.56 -8.05 9.44
C ALA A 167 -12.51 -7.00 8.83
N LYS A 168 -11.99 -6.05 8.03
CA LYS A 168 -12.80 -5.12 7.22
C LYS A 168 -13.33 -5.76 5.92
N GLY A 169 -13.10 -7.04 5.67
CA GLY A 169 -13.54 -7.76 4.47
C GLY A 169 -12.63 -7.57 3.26
N VAL A 170 -11.41 -7.07 3.45
CA VAL A 170 -10.44 -6.83 2.37
C VAL A 170 -9.46 -8.00 2.30
N LYS A 171 -9.23 -8.54 1.11
CA LYS A 171 -8.15 -9.51 0.88
C LYS A 171 -6.81 -8.82 1.02
N VAL A 172 -5.89 -9.39 1.79
CA VAL A 172 -4.55 -8.82 1.99
C VAL A 172 -3.49 -9.75 1.43
N HIS A 173 -2.66 -9.20 0.54
CA HIS A 173 -1.49 -9.84 -0.04
C HIS A 173 -0.23 -9.13 0.42
N THR A 174 0.78 -9.88 0.88
CA THR A 174 2.06 -9.33 1.34
C THR A 174 3.20 -10.19 0.80
N LEU A 175 4.32 -9.57 0.45
CA LEU A 175 5.44 -10.29 -0.16
C LEU A 175 6.37 -10.88 0.90
N VAL A 176 6.73 -10.08 1.91
CA VAL A 176 7.65 -10.50 2.97
C VAL A 176 7.17 -10.07 4.35
N GLY A 177 7.35 -10.95 5.33
CA GLY A 177 7.13 -10.65 6.75
C GLY A 177 8.43 -10.36 7.49
N PHE A 178 8.40 -9.40 8.40
CA PHE A 178 9.48 -9.17 9.36
C PHE A 178 8.95 -9.34 10.77
N GLU A 179 9.69 -10.07 11.59
CA GLU A 179 9.47 -10.15 13.03
C GLU A 179 10.04 -8.90 13.73
N GLY A 180 9.43 -8.49 14.83
CA GLY A 180 9.79 -7.29 15.58
C GLY A 180 9.27 -5.99 14.94
N HIS A 181 9.38 -4.92 15.70
CA HIS A 181 8.93 -3.56 15.36
C HIS A 181 9.91 -2.48 15.85
#